data_5b27f6b15320b8dfd606f07556203c04
#
_entry.id   5b27f6b15320b8dfd606f07556203c04
#
_cell.length_a   1.000
_cell.length_b   1.000
_cell.length_c   1.000
_cell.angle_alpha   90.00
_cell.angle_beta   90.00
_cell.angle_gamma   90.00
#
_symmetry.space_group_name_H-M   'P 1'
#
loop_
_entity.id
_entity.type
_entity.pdbx_description
1 polymer ?
#
loop_
_entity_poly.entity_id
_entity_poly.type
_entity_poly.pdbx_seq_one_letter_code
_entity_poly.pdbx_strand_id
1 'polypeptide(L)'
;NSENVEVSFGNQNFQKKNNSIKLPEIEQINNKINFSQIRALADSKSLKLRFSNNKIFKSYEPDGNISKKLYKIAEKIRYEKLGSEQFKGVKNNIEKHYQDRINSLDLKSSEDKILESFENYLRVKFLNSKNSKEFDKKLKTYTKDLNEKFKGKIKQLSNLTNNQAEYNSLVSSLISNMNLDENLEEEENNQENKEE
;
A
#
# COMPACT_ATOMS: atom_id res chain seq x y z
N ASN A 1 -12.58 3.72 27.04
CA ASN A 1 -12.56 2.26 26.84
C ASN A 1 -11.25 1.89 26.17
N SER A 2 -10.28 1.32 26.92
CA SER A 2 -9.09 0.69 26.35
C SER A 2 -9.53 -0.62 25.74
N GLU A 3 -9.67 -0.68 24.42
CA GLU A 3 -9.86 -1.94 23.73
C GLU A 3 -8.54 -2.71 23.81
N ASN A 4 -8.57 -3.92 24.37
CA ASN A 4 -7.41 -4.79 24.44
C ASN A 4 -7.06 -5.24 23.04
N VAL A 5 -5.88 -4.85 22.56
CA VAL A 5 -5.31 -5.30 21.28
C VAL A 5 -4.43 -6.50 21.55
N GLU A 6 -4.73 -7.62 20.92
CA GLU A 6 -3.94 -8.85 21.00
C GLU A 6 -2.87 -8.84 19.89
N VAL A 7 -1.62 -9.04 20.27
CA VAL A 7 -0.48 -9.10 19.32
C VAL A 7 0.05 -10.51 19.27
N SER A 8 0.16 -11.07 18.06
CA SER A 8 0.74 -12.39 17.82
C SER A 8 1.85 -12.35 16.79
N PHE A 9 2.80 -13.27 16.85
CA PHE A 9 3.91 -13.43 15.92
C PHE A 9 3.83 -14.77 15.18
N GLY A 10 4.26 -14.79 13.91
CA GLY A 10 4.37 -16.01 13.12
C GLY A 10 3.03 -16.67 12.79
N ASN A 11 3.05 -18.00 12.65
CA ASN A 11 1.91 -18.82 12.23
C ASN A 11 1.02 -19.32 13.37
N GLN A 12 1.12 -18.76 14.55
CA GLN A 12 0.24 -19.14 15.65
C GLN A 12 -1.22 -18.89 15.26
N ASN A 13 -2.02 -19.95 15.30
CA ASN A 13 -3.45 -19.93 15.01
C ASN A 13 -4.20 -19.36 16.22
N PHE A 14 -4.38 -18.05 16.24
CA PHE A 14 -5.32 -17.41 17.14
C PHE A 14 -6.67 -17.20 16.46
N GLN A 15 -7.74 -17.38 17.23
CA GLN A 15 -9.07 -17.02 16.76
C GLN A 15 -9.07 -15.54 16.34
N LYS A 16 -9.53 -15.28 15.12
CA LYS A 16 -9.62 -13.94 14.55
C LYS A 16 -10.56 -13.06 15.39
N LYS A 17 -10.03 -12.37 16.39
CA LYS A 17 -10.72 -11.28 17.06
C LYS A 17 -10.54 -9.99 16.29
N ASN A 18 -11.56 -9.13 16.28
CA ASN A 18 -11.56 -7.87 15.52
C ASN A 18 -10.40 -6.92 15.85
N ASN A 19 -9.76 -7.07 17.01
CA ASN A 19 -8.67 -6.22 17.51
C ASN A 19 -7.36 -7.01 17.67
N SER A 20 -7.01 -7.86 16.71
CA SER A 20 -5.74 -8.60 16.74
C SER A 20 -4.75 -8.08 15.67
N ILE A 21 -3.50 -7.90 16.08
CA ILE A 21 -2.37 -7.59 15.21
C ILE A 21 -1.51 -8.84 15.06
N LYS A 22 -1.43 -9.38 13.85
CA LYS A 22 -0.49 -10.45 13.50
C LYS A 22 0.76 -9.84 12.88
N LEU A 23 1.90 -10.03 13.51
CA LEU A 23 3.22 -9.66 12.99
C LEU A 23 3.90 -10.88 12.37
N PRO A 24 4.80 -10.71 11.39
CA PRO A 24 5.60 -11.80 10.86
C PRO A 24 6.46 -12.42 11.97
N GLU A 25 6.84 -13.66 11.74
CA GLU A 25 7.80 -14.33 12.60
C GLU A 25 9.10 -13.54 12.68
N ILE A 26 9.73 -13.54 13.87
CA ILE A 26 10.99 -12.85 14.06
C ILE A 26 12.08 -13.73 13.42
N GLU A 27 12.29 -13.55 12.12
CA GLU A 27 13.38 -14.23 11.43
C GLU A 27 14.72 -13.61 11.82
N GLN A 28 15.63 -14.45 12.28
CA GLN A 28 17.03 -14.09 12.49
C GLN A 28 17.77 -14.17 11.15
N ILE A 29 17.87 -13.07 10.45
CA ILE A 29 18.78 -12.97 9.30
C ILE A 29 20.18 -12.71 9.84
N ASN A 30 21.08 -13.67 9.68
CA ASN A 30 22.47 -13.61 10.18
C ASN A 30 22.58 -13.30 11.70
N ASN A 31 21.74 -13.94 12.52
CA ASN A 31 21.66 -13.71 13.97
C ASN A 31 21.28 -12.26 14.38
N LYS A 32 20.72 -11.46 13.47
CA LYS A 32 20.21 -10.12 13.78
C LYS A 32 18.72 -10.04 13.48
N ILE A 33 17.93 -9.73 14.50
CA ILE A 33 16.51 -9.44 14.36
C ILE A 33 16.37 -8.07 13.71
N ASN A 34 15.61 -7.99 12.60
CA ASN A 34 15.33 -6.69 11.99
C ASN A 34 14.21 -5.94 12.75
N PHE A 35 14.55 -5.43 13.93
CA PHE A 35 13.61 -4.67 14.76
C PHE A 35 12.99 -3.47 14.05
N SER A 36 13.72 -2.84 13.12
CA SER A 36 13.23 -1.70 12.35
C SER A 36 12.03 -2.09 11.48
N GLN A 37 12.13 -3.25 10.80
CA GLN A 37 11.05 -3.79 9.97
C GLN A 37 9.83 -4.17 10.82
N ILE A 38 10.04 -4.90 11.92
CA ILE A 38 8.94 -5.32 12.81
C ILE A 38 8.21 -4.11 13.37
N ARG A 39 8.96 -3.08 13.82
CA ARG A 39 8.40 -1.85 14.35
C ARG A 39 7.56 -1.13 13.31
N ALA A 40 8.05 -0.96 12.09
CA ALA A 40 7.31 -0.30 11.02
C ALA A 40 6.01 -1.04 10.64
N LEU A 41 6.06 -2.38 10.62
CA LEU A 41 4.88 -3.21 10.38
C LEU A 41 3.87 -3.11 11.53
N ALA A 42 4.34 -3.11 12.78
CA ALA A 42 3.49 -2.93 13.95
C ALA A 42 2.82 -1.55 13.95
N ASP A 43 3.61 -0.50 13.65
CA ASP A 43 3.11 0.87 13.51
C ASP A 43 2.02 0.95 12.45
N SER A 44 2.28 0.46 11.22
CA SER A 44 1.31 0.49 10.12
C SER A 44 0.02 -0.27 10.46
N LYS A 45 0.11 -1.45 11.10
CA LYS A 45 -1.07 -2.22 11.54
C LYS A 45 -1.85 -1.53 12.65
N SER A 46 -1.17 -0.89 13.59
CA SER A 46 -1.80 -0.10 14.65
C SER A 46 -2.55 1.11 14.08
N LEU A 47 -1.96 1.78 13.09
CA LEU A 47 -2.62 2.88 12.38
C LEU A 47 -3.85 2.41 11.61
N LYS A 48 -3.79 1.22 10.99
CA LYS A 48 -4.97 0.62 10.36
C LYS A 48 -6.11 0.43 11.35
N LEU A 49 -5.82 -0.14 12.54
CA LEU A 49 -6.85 -0.31 13.58
C LEU A 49 -7.44 1.02 14.05
N ARG A 50 -6.61 2.06 14.14
CA ARG A 50 -7.02 3.37 14.63
C ARG A 50 -7.81 4.18 13.62
N PHE A 51 -7.43 4.14 12.34
CA PHE A 51 -7.91 5.08 11.32
C PHE A 51 -8.71 4.42 10.18
N SER A 52 -8.86 3.09 10.17
CA SER A 52 -9.57 2.39 9.11
C SER A 52 -10.77 1.62 9.64
N ASN A 53 -11.96 1.97 9.15
CA ASN A 53 -13.19 1.22 9.38
C ASN A 53 -13.35 0.17 8.27
N ASN A 54 -13.33 -1.11 8.65
CA ASN A 54 -13.39 -2.22 7.69
C ASN A 54 -14.74 -2.30 6.94
N LYS A 55 -15.85 -1.84 7.54
CA LYS A 55 -17.15 -1.82 6.86
C LYS A 55 -17.13 -0.79 5.72
N ILE A 56 -16.63 0.42 6.01
CA ILE A 56 -16.46 1.48 5.00
C ILE A 56 -15.50 1.00 3.90
N PHE A 57 -14.35 0.41 4.27
CA PHE A 57 -13.39 -0.11 3.31
C PHE A 57 -14.02 -1.10 2.35
N LYS A 58 -14.77 -2.09 2.85
CA LYS A 58 -15.42 -3.10 2.02
C LYS A 58 -16.54 -2.56 1.13
N SER A 59 -17.26 -1.52 1.57
CA SER A 59 -18.38 -0.97 0.79
C SER A 59 -17.96 -0.24 -0.50
N TYR A 60 -16.68 0.12 -0.61
CA TYR A 60 -16.10 0.78 -1.79
C TYR A 60 -15.01 -0.06 -2.47
N GLU A 61 -14.82 -1.32 -2.06
CA GLU A 61 -13.80 -2.18 -2.68
C GLU A 61 -14.17 -2.43 -4.15
N PRO A 62 -13.31 -2.07 -5.13
CA PRO A 62 -13.60 -2.29 -6.54
C PRO A 62 -13.56 -3.78 -6.89
N ASP A 63 -14.15 -4.15 -8.02
CA ASP A 63 -13.97 -5.45 -8.63
C ASP A 63 -12.57 -5.57 -9.27
N GLY A 64 -12.17 -6.79 -9.64
CA GLY A 64 -10.85 -7.07 -10.23
C GLY A 64 -9.75 -7.31 -9.19
N ASN A 65 -8.80 -8.15 -9.54
CA ASN A 65 -7.74 -8.57 -8.63
C ASN A 65 -6.73 -7.45 -8.39
N ILE A 66 -6.29 -6.80 -9.47
CA ILE A 66 -5.32 -5.71 -9.41
C ILE A 66 -5.93 -4.47 -8.80
N SER A 67 -7.15 -4.14 -9.20
CA SER A 67 -7.93 -3.03 -8.65
C SER A 67 -8.06 -3.14 -7.13
N LYS A 68 -8.35 -4.33 -6.60
CA LYS A 68 -8.37 -4.60 -5.14
C LYS A 68 -7.01 -4.40 -4.47
N LYS A 69 -5.90 -4.80 -5.13
CA LYS A 69 -4.54 -4.60 -4.59
C LYS A 69 -4.19 -3.12 -4.52
N LEU A 70 -4.46 -2.36 -5.58
CA LEU A 70 -4.25 -0.91 -5.61
C LEU A 70 -5.09 -0.18 -4.56
N TYR A 71 -6.34 -0.57 -4.41
CA TYR A 71 -7.24 0.00 -3.41
C TYR A 71 -6.75 -0.24 -1.97
N LYS A 72 -6.22 -1.44 -1.67
CA LYS A 72 -5.57 -1.75 -0.39
C LYS A 72 -4.32 -0.88 -0.16
N ILE A 73 -3.53 -0.64 -1.20
CA ILE A 73 -2.36 0.25 -1.13
C ILE A 73 -2.80 1.69 -0.82
N ALA A 74 -3.80 2.21 -1.52
CA ALA A 74 -4.31 3.56 -1.28
C ALA A 74 -4.82 3.76 0.15
N GLU A 75 -5.60 2.81 0.67
CA GLU A 75 -6.07 2.85 2.06
C GLU A 75 -4.91 2.78 3.07
N LYS A 76 -3.89 1.95 2.79
CA LYS A 76 -2.66 1.90 3.59
C LYS A 76 -1.97 3.27 3.65
N ILE A 77 -1.78 3.91 2.51
CA ILE A 77 -1.16 5.24 2.45
C ILE A 77 -2.00 6.28 3.18
N ARG A 78 -3.34 6.20 3.11
CA ARG A 78 -4.25 7.09 3.84
C ARG A 78 -4.03 7.03 5.36
N TYR A 79 -4.09 5.83 5.96
CA TYR A 79 -3.91 5.74 7.41
C TYR A 79 -2.46 5.97 7.86
N GLU A 80 -1.46 5.61 7.04
CA GLU A 80 -0.06 5.92 7.31
C GLU A 80 0.21 7.44 7.26
N LYS A 81 -0.44 8.17 6.34
CA LYS A 81 -0.38 9.64 6.31
C LYS A 81 -0.93 10.25 7.61
N LEU A 82 -2.14 9.85 8.02
CA LEU A 82 -2.76 10.34 9.24
C LEU A 82 -1.88 10.07 10.48
N GLY A 83 -1.30 8.88 10.57
CA GLY A 83 -0.40 8.53 11.66
C GLY A 83 0.92 9.29 11.61
N SER A 84 1.47 9.49 10.43
CA SER A 84 2.73 10.21 10.22
C SER A 84 2.62 11.70 10.57
N GLU A 85 1.44 12.29 10.44
CA GLU A 85 1.17 13.66 10.85
C GLU A 85 1.08 13.81 12.37
N GLN A 86 0.60 12.76 13.07
CA GLN A 86 0.43 12.78 14.53
C GLN A 86 1.69 12.28 15.28
N PHE A 87 2.45 11.34 14.69
CA PHE A 87 3.51 10.61 15.37
C PHE A 87 4.81 10.61 14.55
N LYS A 88 5.73 11.52 14.87
CA LYS A 88 7.02 11.64 14.15
C LYS A 88 7.84 10.35 14.15
N GLY A 89 7.86 9.59 15.24
CA GLY A 89 8.58 8.31 15.34
C GLY A 89 8.02 7.26 14.39
N VAL A 90 6.69 7.17 14.29
CA VAL A 90 5.98 6.27 13.38
C VAL A 90 6.31 6.61 11.91
N LYS A 91 6.29 7.91 11.57
CA LYS A 91 6.71 8.37 10.23
C LYS A 91 8.08 7.87 9.86
N ASN A 92 9.06 8.04 10.75
CA ASN A 92 10.45 7.63 10.49
C ASN A 92 10.58 6.11 10.32
N ASN A 93 9.87 5.32 11.13
CA ASN A 93 9.89 3.86 11.05
C ASN A 93 9.32 3.37 9.71
N ILE A 94 8.14 3.88 9.33
CA ILE A 94 7.47 3.52 8.08
C ILE A 94 8.30 3.93 6.86
N GLU A 95 8.82 5.15 6.85
CA GLU A 95 9.64 5.65 5.73
C GLU A 95 10.93 4.84 5.58
N LYS A 96 11.65 4.57 6.68
CA LYS A 96 12.86 3.76 6.65
C LYS A 96 12.57 2.36 6.10
N HIS A 97 11.53 1.70 6.60
CA HIS A 97 11.15 0.38 6.11
C HIS A 97 10.81 0.39 4.61
N TYR A 98 10.11 1.41 4.14
CA TYR A 98 9.82 1.55 2.72
C TYR A 98 11.10 1.72 1.89
N GLN A 99 12.03 2.56 2.33
CA GLN A 99 13.32 2.76 1.64
C GLN A 99 14.15 1.46 1.61
N ASP A 100 14.24 0.74 2.73
CA ASP A 100 14.96 -0.54 2.79
C ASP A 100 14.33 -1.56 1.82
N ARG A 101 13.00 -1.60 1.72
CA ARG A 101 12.27 -2.49 0.81
C ARG A 101 12.53 -2.17 -0.65
N ILE A 102 12.39 -0.90 -1.07
CA ILE A 102 12.57 -0.53 -2.48
C ILE A 102 14.01 -0.70 -2.98
N ASN A 103 15.00 -0.62 -2.10
CA ASN A 103 16.40 -0.84 -2.44
C ASN A 103 16.72 -2.32 -2.76
N SER A 104 15.93 -3.25 -2.22
CA SER A 104 16.07 -4.70 -2.45
C SER A 104 15.04 -5.26 -3.42
N LEU A 105 14.18 -4.42 -4.00
CA LEU A 105 13.05 -4.85 -4.80
C LEU A 105 13.47 -5.28 -6.21
N ASP A 106 13.06 -6.48 -6.60
CA ASP A 106 13.17 -6.99 -7.96
C ASP A 106 11.77 -6.99 -8.62
N LEU A 107 11.59 -6.13 -9.63
CA LEU A 107 10.33 -5.94 -10.34
C LEU A 107 10.29 -6.83 -11.57
N LYS A 108 9.74 -8.04 -11.45
CA LYS A 108 9.75 -9.04 -12.52
C LYS A 108 8.53 -8.93 -13.42
N SER A 109 7.34 -8.82 -12.86
CA SER A 109 6.09 -8.80 -13.60
C SER A 109 5.59 -7.38 -13.93
N SER A 110 4.69 -7.26 -14.90
CA SER A 110 3.96 -6.02 -15.19
C SER A 110 3.10 -5.61 -13.99
N GLU A 111 2.48 -6.58 -13.34
CA GLU A 111 1.70 -6.37 -12.13
C GLU A 111 2.54 -5.73 -11.01
N ASP A 112 3.73 -6.31 -10.70
CA ASP A 112 4.62 -5.75 -9.67
C ASP A 112 4.99 -4.30 -9.97
N LYS A 113 5.29 -4.00 -11.24
CA LYS A 113 5.63 -2.63 -11.67
C LYS A 113 4.46 -1.66 -11.48
N ILE A 114 3.24 -2.09 -11.79
CA ILE A 114 2.02 -1.28 -11.59
C ILE A 114 1.78 -1.01 -10.11
N LEU A 115 1.80 -2.06 -9.28
CA LEU A 115 1.55 -1.94 -7.85
C LEU A 115 2.60 -1.05 -7.16
N GLU A 116 3.88 -1.26 -7.46
CA GLU A 116 4.97 -0.48 -6.88
C GLU A 116 4.98 0.96 -7.37
N SER A 117 4.68 1.19 -8.66
CA SER A 117 4.55 2.55 -9.19
C SER A 117 3.43 3.31 -8.51
N PHE A 118 2.31 2.67 -8.25
CA PHE A 118 1.17 3.26 -7.57
C PHE A 118 1.47 3.57 -6.10
N GLU A 119 2.07 2.60 -5.36
CA GLU A 119 2.47 2.84 -3.97
C GLU A 119 3.46 4.00 -3.89
N ASN A 120 4.49 3.97 -4.74
CA ASN A 120 5.49 5.01 -4.81
C ASN A 120 4.88 6.39 -5.14
N TYR A 121 4.03 6.44 -6.14
CA TYR A 121 3.34 7.67 -6.56
C TYR A 121 2.59 8.31 -5.39
N LEU A 122 1.78 7.53 -4.67
CA LEU A 122 1.03 8.04 -3.52
C LEU A 122 1.96 8.43 -2.36
N ARG A 123 3.03 7.67 -2.08
CA ARG A 123 4.00 8.02 -1.04
C ARG A 123 4.71 9.33 -1.31
N VAL A 124 5.14 9.56 -2.55
CA VAL A 124 5.74 10.83 -2.95
C VAL A 124 4.76 11.98 -2.78
N LYS A 125 3.50 11.81 -3.19
CA LYS A 125 2.48 12.87 -3.14
C LYS A 125 1.94 13.15 -1.74
N PHE A 126 1.82 12.14 -0.87
CA PHE A 126 1.15 12.26 0.43
C PHE A 126 2.12 12.30 1.61
N LEU A 127 3.25 11.61 1.52
CA LEU A 127 4.22 11.46 2.61
C LEU A 127 5.53 12.23 2.35
N ASN A 128 5.69 12.80 1.14
CA ASN A 128 6.93 13.42 0.66
C ASN A 128 8.12 12.46 0.69
N SER A 129 7.88 11.18 0.41
CA SER A 129 8.93 10.16 0.31
C SER A 129 9.91 10.51 -0.80
N LYS A 130 11.19 10.20 -0.58
CA LYS A 130 12.25 10.43 -1.56
C LYS A 130 12.72 9.09 -2.11
N ASN A 131 12.94 9.02 -3.42
CA ASN A 131 13.43 7.82 -4.08
C ASN A 131 14.86 8.01 -4.57
N SER A 132 15.53 6.88 -4.85
CA SER A 132 16.76 6.91 -5.65
C SER A 132 16.43 7.23 -7.11
N LYS A 133 17.36 7.88 -7.81
CA LYS A 133 17.21 8.17 -9.25
C LYS A 133 17.03 6.91 -10.09
N GLU A 134 17.63 5.81 -9.64
CA GLU A 134 17.55 4.51 -10.32
C GLU A 134 16.15 3.92 -10.20
N PHE A 135 15.54 3.97 -9.02
CA PHE A 135 14.18 3.50 -8.79
C PHE A 135 13.17 4.31 -9.62
N ASP A 136 13.29 5.63 -9.59
CA ASP A 136 12.44 6.51 -10.40
C ASP A 136 12.57 6.23 -11.90
N LYS A 137 13.78 5.91 -12.38
CA LYS A 137 14.00 5.55 -13.79
C LYS A 137 13.29 4.25 -14.18
N LYS A 138 13.32 3.23 -13.31
CA LYS A 138 12.64 1.93 -13.54
C LYS A 138 11.13 2.10 -13.68
N LEU A 139 10.51 3.03 -12.95
CA LEU A 139 9.07 3.23 -12.90
C LEU A 139 8.56 4.44 -13.69
N LYS A 140 9.43 5.09 -14.49
CA LYS A 140 9.14 6.36 -15.14
C LYS A 140 7.88 6.34 -16.01
N THR A 141 7.70 5.30 -16.80
CA THR A 141 6.55 5.17 -17.71
C THR A 141 5.25 5.10 -16.93
N TYR A 142 5.16 4.19 -15.96
CA TYR A 142 3.97 4.02 -15.13
C TYR A 142 3.66 5.27 -14.28
N THR A 143 4.70 5.93 -13.78
CA THR A 143 4.53 7.18 -13.01
C THR A 143 3.96 8.31 -13.88
N LYS A 144 4.34 8.36 -15.17
CA LYS A 144 3.78 9.33 -16.12
C LYS A 144 2.29 9.08 -16.32
N ASP A 145 1.90 7.85 -16.57
CA ASP A 145 0.49 7.47 -16.77
C ASP A 145 -0.35 7.78 -15.51
N LEU A 146 0.18 7.48 -14.32
CA LEU A 146 -0.46 7.83 -13.06
C LEU A 146 -0.64 9.34 -12.89
N ASN A 147 0.37 10.14 -13.26
CA ASN A 147 0.26 11.61 -13.22
C ASN A 147 -0.86 12.12 -14.14
N GLU A 148 -1.05 11.52 -15.31
CA GLU A 148 -2.13 11.88 -16.24
C GLU A 148 -3.50 11.46 -15.71
N LYS A 149 -3.64 10.20 -15.26
CA LYS A 149 -4.91 9.64 -14.74
C LYS A 149 -5.36 10.31 -13.43
N PHE A 150 -4.43 10.68 -12.55
CA PHE A 150 -4.71 11.36 -11.28
C PHE A 150 -4.62 12.88 -11.35
N LYS A 151 -4.42 13.47 -12.55
CA LYS A 151 -4.29 14.92 -12.73
C LYS A 151 -5.49 15.65 -12.12
N GLY A 152 -5.21 16.61 -11.24
CA GLY A 152 -6.23 17.38 -10.52
C GLY A 152 -6.94 16.66 -9.37
N LYS A 153 -6.88 15.33 -9.30
CA LYS A 153 -7.54 14.53 -8.26
C LYS A 153 -6.67 14.26 -7.04
N ILE A 154 -5.35 14.31 -7.20
CA ILE A 154 -4.42 14.01 -6.10
C ILE A 154 -4.56 14.99 -4.92
N LYS A 155 -4.78 16.28 -5.20
CA LYS A 155 -5.03 17.29 -4.16
C LYS A 155 -6.36 17.05 -3.45
N GLN A 156 -7.41 16.69 -4.21
CA GLN A 156 -8.70 16.33 -3.64
C GLN A 156 -8.58 15.11 -2.72
N LEU A 157 -7.90 14.04 -3.17
CA LEU A 157 -7.64 12.86 -2.35
C LEU A 157 -6.87 13.21 -1.07
N SER A 158 -5.85 14.06 -1.16
CA SER A 158 -5.07 14.50 0.01
C SER A 158 -5.94 15.23 1.04
N ASN A 159 -6.93 15.99 0.62
CA ASN A 159 -7.85 16.69 1.50
C ASN A 159 -8.89 15.75 2.15
N LEU A 160 -9.19 14.62 1.51
CA LEU A 160 -10.18 13.64 1.97
C LEU A 160 -9.61 12.60 2.94
N THR A 161 -8.33 12.62 3.25
CA THR A 161 -7.68 11.58 4.09
C THR A 161 -8.35 11.38 5.46
N ASN A 162 -8.96 12.42 6.03
CA ASN A 162 -9.73 12.33 7.28
C ASN A 162 -11.15 11.78 7.10
N ASN A 163 -11.69 11.79 5.89
CA ASN A 163 -13.00 11.22 5.56
C ASN A 163 -12.82 9.94 4.75
N GLN A 164 -12.77 8.79 5.45
CA GLN A 164 -12.52 7.50 4.81
C GLN A 164 -13.53 7.16 3.72
N ALA A 165 -14.81 7.45 3.92
CA ALA A 165 -15.86 7.10 2.95
C ALA A 165 -15.67 7.84 1.62
N GLU A 166 -15.49 9.15 1.67
CA GLU A 166 -15.25 9.96 0.46
C GLU A 166 -13.91 9.66 -0.19
N TYR A 167 -12.85 9.44 0.61
CA TYR A 167 -11.55 9.02 0.11
C TYR A 167 -11.64 7.70 -0.66
N ASN A 168 -12.26 6.68 -0.03
CA ASN A 168 -12.38 5.35 -0.60
C ASN A 168 -13.27 5.33 -1.84
N SER A 169 -14.37 6.08 -1.84
CA SER A 169 -15.24 6.25 -3.00
C SER A 169 -14.47 6.85 -4.19
N LEU A 170 -13.72 7.94 -3.96
CA LEU A 170 -12.96 8.58 -5.02
C LEU A 170 -11.82 7.69 -5.54
N VAL A 171 -11.07 7.04 -4.64
CA VAL A 171 -10.00 6.10 -5.02
C VAL A 171 -10.55 4.95 -5.85
N SER A 172 -11.64 4.31 -5.40
CA SER A 172 -12.28 3.22 -6.12
C SER A 172 -12.67 3.63 -7.54
N SER A 173 -13.34 4.77 -7.70
CA SER A 173 -13.71 5.31 -9.01
C SER A 173 -12.48 5.56 -9.90
N LEU A 174 -11.41 6.13 -9.36
CA LEU A 174 -10.19 6.40 -10.13
C LEU A 174 -9.50 5.11 -10.59
N ILE A 175 -9.44 4.09 -9.72
CA ILE A 175 -8.84 2.80 -10.04
C ILE A 175 -9.68 2.07 -11.10
N SER A 176 -11.01 2.02 -10.94
CA SER A 176 -11.90 1.36 -11.92
C SER A 176 -11.76 1.97 -13.32
N ASN A 177 -11.57 3.28 -13.42
CA ASN A 177 -11.35 3.97 -14.70
C ASN A 177 -9.97 3.69 -15.33
N MET A 178 -9.10 2.94 -14.65
CA MET A 178 -7.81 2.54 -15.22
C MET A 178 -7.88 1.29 -16.11
N ASN A 179 -8.93 0.49 -16.00
CA ASN A 179 -9.17 -0.75 -16.74
C ASN A 179 -7.99 -1.73 -16.72
N LEU A 180 -7.31 -1.85 -15.57
CA LEU A 180 -6.04 -2.57 -15.47
C LEU A 180 -6.22 -4.09 -15.50
N ASP A 181 -7.31 -4.60 -14.97
CA ASP A 181 -7.58 -6.04 -14.93
C ASP A 181 -7.82 -6.57 -16.36
N GLU A 182 -8.57 -5.86 -17.20
CA GLU A 182 -8.82 -6.21 -18.60
C GLU A 182 -7.53 -6.16 -19.44
N ASN A 183 -6.73 -5.10 -19.26
CA ASN A 183 -5.49 -4.91 -20.04
C ASN A 183 -4.43 -6.00 -19.78
N LEU A 184 -4.37 -6.52 -18.54
CA LEU A 184 -3.39 -7.56 -18.20
C LEU A 184 -3.83 -8.94 -18.65
N GLU A 185 -5.13 -9.26 -18.63
CA GLU A 185 -5.67 -10.47 -19.22
C GLU A 185 -5.39 -10.51 -20.73
N GLU A 186 -5.47 -9.38 -21.43
CA GLU A 186 -5.11 -9.28 -22.86
C GLU A 186 -3.61 -9.45 -23.10
N GLU A 187 -2.73 -8.93 -22.22
CA GLU A 187 -1.29 -9.12 -22.33
C GLU A 187 -0.87 -10.58 -22.10
N GLU A 188 -1.46 -11.26 -21.12
CA GLU A 188 -1.20 -12.67 -20.84
C GLU A 188 -1.66 -13.57 -22.00
N ASN A 189 -2.87 -13.38 -22.52
CA ASN A 189 -3.39 -14.12 -23.67
C ASN A 189 -2.54 -13.90 -24.95
N ASN A 190 -1.99 -12.70 -25.15
CA ASN A 190 -1.13 -12.40 -26.29
C ASN A 190 0.28 -12.98 -26.15
N GLN A 191 0.75 -13.29 -24.95
CA GLN A 191 2.03 -13.97 -24.72
C GLN A 191 1.90 -15.47 -24.94
N GLU A 192 0.85 -16.11 -24.46
CA GLU A 192 0.57 -17.53 -24.68
C GLU A 192 0.44 -17.86 -26.17
N ASN A 193 -0.23 -16.99 -26.96
CA ASN A 193 -0.38 -17.17 -28.40
C ASN A 193 0.91 -16.93 -29.24
N LYS A 194 2.00 -16.48 -28.62
CA LYS A 194 3.30 -16.29 -29.29
C LYS A 194 4.30 -17.39 -28.97
N GLU A 195 4.02 -18.23 -27.99
CA GLU A 195 4.83 -19.37 -27.58
C GLU A 195 4.33 -20.71 -28.21
N GLU A 196 3.17 -20.70 -28.87
CA GLU A 196 2.72 -21.78 -29.77
C GLU A 196 3.18 -21.52 -31.24
#